data_e82c92043357fbce8ee201483091b889
#
_entry.id   e82c92043357fbce8ee201483091b889
#
_cell.length_a   1.000
_cell.length_b   1.000
_cell.length_c   1.000
_cell.angle_alpha   90.00
_cell.angle_beta   90.00
_cell.angle_gamma   90.00
#
_symmetry.space_group_name_H-M   'P 1'
#
loop_
_entity.id
_entity.type
_entity.pdbx_description
1 polymer ?
#
loop_
_entity_poly.entity_id
_entity_poly.type
_entity_poly.pdbx_seq_one_letter_code
_entity_poly.pdbx_strand_id
1 'polypeptide(L)'
;MGHVPMQVIKDALPLLKNGGPAMVENAVKNLIKKISPTDGTAISGRVVLITGGSSSVGRLIAEECARRGAKAVIIWDDNQDSLDETVARLTKMRCKAAGYLVDISDTQAVDDIARQVLEEFEDVDILIHAARAIPTSASSYLASAPLTSGPHADSTGLSSVTQAFLPHMLDRDHGHIVSLSSVSAVNGPISQEDYASEKHEPRSFMRSLRSDLVSKGSAVKTLTVCSYYASNKQSTAEKWASSILHTPTEEEISDKVIASIESGQQELFIPESLKYSAILYKLPAHWYDAIMSILGIK
;
A
#
# COMPACT_ATOMS: atom_id res chain seq x y z
N MET A 1 15.53 -15.36 -9.84
CA MET A 1 14.55 -15.45 -10.94
C MET A 1 13.52 -16.48 -10.54
N GLY A 2 12.38 -16.03 -10.09
CA GLY A 2 11.19 -16.84 -10.27
C GLY A 2 11.03 -17.00 -11.77
N HIS A 3 11.76 -17.97 -12.34
CA HIS A 3 11.67 -18.33 -13.74
C HIS A 3 10.21 -18.71 -13.95
N VAL A 4 9.45 -17.82 -14.60
CA VAL A 4 8.26 -18.33 -15.30
C VAL A 4 8.79 -19.42 -16.18
N PRO A 5 8.47 -20.70 -15.91
CA PRO A 5 9.04 -21.78 -16.70
C PRO A 5 8.71 -21.47 -18.13
N MET A 6 9.71 -21.42 -19.01
CA MET A 6 9.52 -21.12 -20.45
C MET A 6 8.41 -21.99 -21.04
N GLN A 7 8.17 -23.16 -20.44
CA GLN A 7 7.07 -24.05 -20.79
C GLN A 7 5.69 -23.42 -20.53
N VAL A 8 5.53 -22.70 -19.40
CA VAL A 8 4.25 -22.03 -19.06
C VAL A 8 3.92 -20.90 -20.05
N ILE A 9 4.97 -20.19 -20.50
CA ILE A 9 4.83 -19.17 -21.55
C ILE A 9 4.48 -19.83 -22.89
N LYS A 10 5.17 -20.92 -23.26
CA LYS A 10 4.91 -21.66 -24.49
C LYS A 10 3.51 -22.25 -24.52
N ASP A 11 2.98 -22.72 -23.41
CA ASP A 11 1.63 -23.28 -23.30
C ASP A 11 0.54 -22.20 -23.38
N ALA A 12 0.81 -21.00 -22.86
CA ALA A 12 -0.12 -19.87 -22.90
C ALA A 12 -0.14 -19.15 -24.25
N LEU A 13 0.98 -19.10 -24.97
CA LEU A 13 1.12 -18.32 -26.21
C LEU A 13 0.11 -18.69 -27.30
N PRO A 14 -0.19 -19.99 -27.59
CA PRO A 14 -1.20 -20.39 -28.55
C PRO A 14 -2.61 -19.97 -28.16
N LEU A 15 -2.93 -20.04 -26.85
CA LEU A 15 -4.23 -19.64 -26.31
C LEU A 15 -4.43 -18.13 -26.40
N LEU A 16 -3.35 -17.34 -26.19
CA LEU A 16 -3.36 -15.88 -26.34
C LEU A 16 -3.50 -15.44 -27.80
N LYS A 17 -2.99 -16.22 -28.75
CA LYS A 17 -3.05 -15.89 -30.18
C LYS A 17 -4.34 -16.31 -30.86
N ASN A 18 -4.91 -17.45 -30.48
CA ASN A 18 -5.98 -18.11 -31.22
C ASN A 18 -7.25 -18.37 -30.38
N GLY A 19 -7.22 -18.05 -29.07
CA GLY A 19 -8.35 -18.29 -28.15
C GLY A 19 -9.38 -17.17 -28.21
N GLY A 20 -10.67 -17.53 -28.06
CA GLY A 20 -11.71 -16.54 -27.80
C GLY A 20 -11.53 -15.84 -26.43
N PRO A 21 -12.23 -14.70 -26.19
CA PRO A 21 -12.03 -13.86 -24.99
C PRO A 21 -12.03 -14.63 -23.66
N ALA A 22 -12.93 -15.57 -23.49
CA ALA A 22 -13.03 -16.39 -22.28
C ALA A 22 -11.83 -17.36 -22.10
N MET A 23 -11.30 -17.92 -23.21
CA MET A 23 -10.11 -18.77 -23.16
C MET A 23 -8.85 -17.96 -22.83
N VAL A 24 -8.74 -16.77 -23.41
CA VAL A 24 -7.63 -15.83 -23.10
C VAL A 24 -7.68 -15.42 -21.64
N GLU A 25 -8.85 -15.06 -21.13
CA GLU A 25 -9.04 -14.69 -19.72
C GLU A 25 -8.64 -15.83 -18.77
N ASN A 26 -9.09 -17.06 -19.04
CA ASN A 26 -8.72 -18.22 -18.24
C ASN A 26 -7.23 -18.57 -18.34
N ALA A 27 -6.64 -18.46 -19.52
CA ALA A 27 -5.20 -18.67 -19.72
C ALA A 27 -4.37 -17.65 -18.95
N VAL A 28 -4.78 -16.37 -18.99
CA VAL A 28 -4.14 -15.30 -18.21
C VAL A 28 -4.30 -15.52 -16.71
N LYS A 29 -5.49 -15.87 -16.23
CA LYS A 29 -5.73 -16.20 -14.81
C LYS A 29 -4.86 -17.37 -14.33
N ASN A 30 -4.77 -18.43 -15.13
CA ASN A 30 -3.94 -19.60 -14.81
C ASN A 30 -2.44 -19.26 -14.85
N LEU A 31 -2.02 -18.41 -15.79
CA LEU A 31 -0.66 -17.92 -15.88
C LEU A 31 -0.32 -17.07 -14.65
N ILE A 32 -1.18 -16.13 -14.28
CA ILE A 32 -1.03 -15.29 -13.08
C ILE A 32 -0.93 -16.18 -11.83
N LYS A 33 -1.81 -17.18 -11.68
CA LYS A 33 -1.80 -18.09 -10.53
C LYS A 33 -0.51 -18.93 -10.44
N LYS A 34 0.08 -19.30 -11.58
CA LYS A 34 1.36 -20.04 -11.63
C LYS A 34 2.60 -19.17 -11.39
N ILE A 35 2.49 -17.86 -11.68
CA ILE A 35 3.59 -16.90 -11.58
C ILE A 35 3.54 -16.15 -10.24
N SER A 36 2.34 -15.99 -9.66
CA SER A 36 2.21 -15.33 -8.36
C SER A 36 2.88 -16.17 -7.29
N PRO A 37 3.76 -15.60 -6.46
CA PRO A 37 4.24 -16.28 -5.28
C PRO A 37 3.03 -16.69 -4.44
N THR A 38 2.82 -18.00 -4.28
CA THR A 38 1.70 -18.55 -3.51
C THR A 38 1.95 -18.46 -2.00
N ASP A 39 3.19 -18.14 -1.61
CA ASP A 39 3.60 -18.09 -0.22
C ASP A 39 3.52 -16.65 0.28
N GLY A 40 2.57 -16.38 1.16
CA GLY A 40 2.47 -15.15 1.91
C GLY A 40 3.58 -15.01 2.97
N THR A 41 3.47 -13.98 3.77
CA THR A 41 4.36 -13.76 4.93
C THR A 41 3.52 -13.81 6.19
N ALA A 42 3.67 -14.87 6.98
CA ALA A 42 3.00 -14.97 8.28
C ALA A 42 3.45 -13.80 9.18
N ILE A 43 2.51 -13.17 9.87
CA ILE A 43 2.81 -12.09 10.84
C ILE A 43 3.46 -12.67 12.10
N SER A 44 3.05 -13.87 12.50
CA SER A 44 3.55 -14.50 13.72
C SER A 44 5.07 -14.62 13.74
N GLY A 45 5.68 -14.20 14.81
CA GLY A 45 7.12 -14.25 15.03
C GLY A 45 7.95 -13.22 14.23
N ARG A 46 7.32 -12.30 13.49
CA ARG A 46 7.98 -11.29 12.66
C ARG A 46 8.13 -9.95 13.36
N VAL A 47 9.17 -9.21 12.99
CA VAL A 47 9.35 -7.81 13.35
C VAL A 47 8.66 -6.96 12.28
N VAL A 48 7.68 -6.19 12.70
CA VAL A 48 6.85 -5.34 11.82
C VAL A 48 7.13 -3.88 12.13
N LEU A 49 7.50 -3.09 11.12
CA LEU A 49 7.64 -1.64 11.22
C LEU A 49 6.53 -0.97 10.43
N ILE A 50 5.87 0.02 11.03
CA ILE A 50 4.75 0.75 10.44
C ILE A 50 5.02 2.24 10.50
N THR A 51 5.20 2.90 9.34
CA THR A 51 5.25 4.36 9.28
C THR A 51 3.82 4.92 9.27
N GLY A 52 3.57 6.01 10.00
CA GLY A 52 2.20 6.51 10.23
C GLY A 52 1.35 5.53 11.04
N GLY A 53 2.02 4.72 11.88
CA GLY A 53 1.39 3.64 12.63
C GLY A 53 0.49 4.11 13.77
N SER A 54 0.47 5.38 14.11
CA SER A 54 -0.49 5.98 15.05
C SER A 54 -1.70 6.63 14.37
N SER A 55 -1.74 6.66 13.03
CA SER A 55 -2.97 7.00 12.29
C SER A 55 -4.09 5.98 12.55
N SER A 56 -5.35 6.30 12.21
CA SER A 56 -6.48 5.41 12.47
C SER A 56 -6.28 4.00 11.91
N VAL A 57 -5.98 3.88 10.61
CA VAL A 57 -5.75 2.58 9.95
C VAL A 57 -4.40 1.98 10.35
N GLY A 58 -3.33 2.81 10.46
CA GLY A 58 -2.00 2.34 10.88
C GLY A 58 -2.04 1.68 12.24
N ARG A 59 -2.77 2.26 13.20
CA ARG A 59 -2.96 1.70 14.55
C ARG A 59 -3.73 0.38 14.53
N LEU A 60 -4.80 0.29 13.74
CA LEU A 60 -5.55 -0.96 13.62
C LEU A 60 -4.71 -2.08 13.02
N ILE A 61 -3.89 -1.76 12.01
CA ILE A 61 -2.91 -2.71 11.44
C ILE A 61 -1.90 -3.13 12.51
N ALA A 62 -1.38 -2.19 13.31
CA ALA A 62 -0.44 -2.48 14.38
C ALA A 62 -1.05 -3.41 15.44
N GLU A 63 -2.27 -3.12 15.88
CA GLU A 63 -3.01 -3.96 16.82
C GLU A 63 -3.30 -5.36 16.25
N GLU A 64 -3.63 -5.45 14.94
CA GLU A 64 -3.84 -6.75 14.30
C GLU A 64 -2.53 -7.55 14.18
N CYS A 65 -1.41 -6.90 13.87
CA CYS A 65 -0.09 -7.54 13.92
C CYS A 65 0.21 -8.10 15.31
N ALA A 66 -0.09 -7.34 16.37
CA ALA A 66 0.06 -7.81 17.75
C ALA A 66 -0.85 -9.02 18.05
N ARG A 67 -2.12 -8.99 17.63
CA ARG A 67 -3.06 -10.13 17.78
C ARG A 67 -2.59 -11.38 17.06
N ARG A 68 -1.95 -11.22 15.89
CA ARG A 68 -1.36 -12.32 15.10
C ARG A 68 -0.03 -12.84 15.64
N GLY A 69 0.44 -12.30 16.78
CA GLY A 69 1.66 -12.76 17.42
C GLY A 69 2.95 -12.28 16.77
N ALA A 70 2.99 -11.06 16.27
CA ALA A 70 4.24 -10.43 15.85
C ALA A 70 5.28 -10.48 16.96
N LYS A 71 6.57 -10.74 16.63
CA LYS A 71 7.71 -10.72 17.57
C LYS A 71 7.87 -9.32 18.18
N ALA A 72 7.71 -8.31 17.35
CA ALA A 72 7.70 -6.90 17.76
C ALA A 72 6.92 -6.08 16.74
N VAL A 73 6.31 -4.98 17.20
CA VAL A 73 5.67 -3.95 16.37
C VAL A 73 6.34 -2.62 16.66
N ILE A 74 6.91 -2.01 15.62
CA ILE A 74 7.64 -0.76 15.69
C ILE A 74 6.81 0.31 14.98
N ILE A 75 6.55 1.42 15.67
CA ILE A 75 5.75 2.52 15.16
C ILE A 75 6.64 3.73 14.88
N TRP A 76 6.59 4.23 13.68
CA TRP A 76 7.16 5.51 13.28
C TRP A 76 6.03 6.49 13.01
N ASP A 77 6.09 7.66 13.65
CA ASP A 77 5.08 8.71 13.48
C ASP A 77 5.68 10.09 13.76
N ASP A 78 5.03 11.15 13.28
CA ASP A 78 5.44 12.54 13.50
C ASP A 78 4.67 13.21 14.66
N ASN A 79 3.74 12.50 15.31
CA ASN A 79 2.96 12.98 16.44
C ASN A 79 3.24 12.18 17.70
N GLN A 80 3.89 12.80 18.69
CA GLN A 80 4.32 12.16 19.93
C GLN A 80 3.15 11.59 20.75
N ASP A 81 2.05 12.36 20.91
CA ASP A 81 0.94 11.94 21.78
C ASP A 81 0.25 10.67 21.24
N SER A 82 -0.02 10.64 19.93
CA SER A 82 -0.64 9.48 19.27
C SER A 82 0.30 8.28 19.19
N LEU A 83 1.61 8.54 19.07
CA LEU A 83 2.66 7.52 19.11
C LEU A 83 2.68 6.82 20.47
N ASP A 84 2.75 7.60 21.56
CA ASP A 84 2.77 7.09 22.92
C ASP A 84 1.50 6.29 23.26
N GLU A 85 0.33 6.81 22.83
CA GLU A 85 -0.95 6.10 23.00
C GLU A 85 -0.92 4.74 22.28
N THR A 86 -0.43 4.71 21.04
CA THR A 86 -0.38 3.47 20.24
C THR A 86 0.57 2.45 20.85
N VAL A 87 1.77 2.87 21.23
CA VAL A 87 2.74 1.98 21.92
C VAL A 87 2.19 1.45 23.22
N ALA A 88 1.52 2.30 24.02
CA ALA A 88 0.89 1.86 25.27
C ALA A 88 -0.21 0.81 25.04
N ARG A 89 -1.02 0.95 23.96
CA ARG A 89 -2.03 -0.04 23.58
C ARG A 89 -1.40 -1.39 23.21
N LEU A 90 -0.37 -1.38 22.36
CA LEU A 90 0.34 -2.59 21.95
C LEU A 90 1.00 -3.29 23.15
N THR A 91 1.58 -2.53 24.08
CA THR A 91 2.17 -3.05 25.32
C THR A 91 1.13 -3.73 26.20
N LYS A 92 -0.08 -3.14 26.33
CA LYS A 92 -1.22 -3.77 27.05
C LYS A 92 -1.65 -5.09 26.41
N MET A 93 -1.46 -5.24 25.10
CA MET A 93 -1.71 -6.49 24.37
C MET A 93 -0.56 -7.51 24.54
N ARG A 94 0.44 -7.21 25.37
CA ARG A 94 1.64 -8.03 25.60
C ARG A 94 2.52 -8.22 24.34
N CYS A 95 2.44 -7.28 23.40
CA CYS A 95 3.34 -7.23 22.27
C CYS A 95 4.58 -6.41 22.64
N LYS A 96 5.78 -6.85 22.22
CA LYS A 96 6.97 -6.00 22.27
C LYS A 96 6.73 -4.85 21.30
N ALA A 97 6.64 -3.60 21.79
CA ALA A 97 6.38 -2.43 20.99
C ALA A 97 7.41 -1.35 21.25
N ALA A 98 7.82 -0.64 20.20
CA ALA A 98 8.66 0.54 20.27
C ALA A 98 8.07 1.65 19.39
N GLY A 99 8.23 2.90 19.81
CA GLY A 99 7.81 4.07 19.07
C GLY A 99 8.99 5.00 18.83
N TYR A 100 9.09 5.52 17.61
CA TYR A 100 10.11 6.51 17.23
C TYR A 100 9.43 7.71 16.60
N LEU A 101 9.69 8.90 17.17
CA LEU A 101 9.23 10.17 16.61
C LEU A 101 10.13 10.52 15.42
N VAL A 102 9.59 10.51 14.23
CA VAL A 102 10.36 10.78 13.00
C VAL A 102 9.45 11.35 11.90
N ASP A 103 9.91 12.46 11.32
CA ASP A 103 9.38 12.94 10.05
C ASP A 103 10.07 12.18 8.91
N ILE A 104 9.32 11.32 8.25
CA ILE A 104 9.85 10.50 7.14
C ILE A 104 10.25 11.32 5.91
N SER A 105 9.92 12.60 5.83
CA SER A 105 10.39 13.50 4.78
C SER A 105 11.84 13.97 5.01
N ASP A 106 12.33 13.86 6.25
CA ASP A 106 13.74 14.11 6.59
C ASP A 106 14.56 12.83 6.43
N THR A 107 15.28 12.74 5.32
CA THR A 107 16.08 11.55 4.98
C THR A 107 17.18 11.26 6.00
N GLN A 108 17.77 12.29 6.62
CA GLN A 108 18.80 12.11 7.63
C GLN A 108 18.20 11.53 8.92
N ALA A 109 17.06 12.05 9.35
CA ALA A 109 16.32 11.50 10.49
C ALA A 109 15.92 10.05 10.27
N VAL A 110 15.46 9.72 9.04
CA VAL A 110 15.13 8.34 8.64
C VAL A 110 16.34 7.42 8.79
N ASP A 111 17.50 7.81 8.26
CA ASP A 111 18.73 7.00 8.34
C ASP A 111 19.22 6.81 9.79
N ASP A 112 19.12 7.85 10.63
CA ASP A 112 19.54 7.80 12.02
C ASP A 112 18.62 6.87 12.83
N ILE A 113 17.31 6.96 12.67
CA ILE A 113 16.33 6.12 13.35
C ILE A 113 16.37 4.69 12.82
N ALA A 114 16.57 4.49 11.51
CA ALA A 114 16.68 3.14 10.95
C ALA A 114 17.88 2.38 11.55
N ARG A 115 19.02 3.05 11.76
CA ARG A 115 20.18 2.43 12.46
C ARG A 115 19.82 2.02 13.88
N GLN A 116 19.14 2.86 14.64
CA GLN A 116 18.69 2.53 16.01
C GLN A 116 17.75 1.32 16.01
N VAL A 117 16.80 1.27 15.06
CA VAL A 117 15.89 0.12 14.92
C VAL A 117 16.66 -1.17 14.63
N LEU A 118 17.62 -1.13 13.71
CA LEU A 118 18.42 -2.30 13.36
C LEU A 118 19.34 -2.73 14.52
N GLU A 119 19.88 -1.81 15.30
CA GLU A 119 20.66 -2.12 16.50
C GLU A 119 19.79 -2.77 17.60
N GLU A 120 18.52 -2.35 17.78
CA GLU A 120 17.64 -2.88 18.82
C GLU A 120 16.92 -4.18 18.43
N PHE A 121 16.48 -4.29 17.17
CA PHE A 121 15.63 -5.38 16.71
C PHE A 121 16.34 -6.35 15.76
N GLU A 122 17.57 -6.05 15.35
CA GLU A 122 18.39 -6.80 14.39
C GLU A 122 17.85 -6.68 12.95
N ASP A 123 16.54 -6.97 12.76
CA ASP A 123 15.90 -7.04 11.46
C ASP A 123 14.48 -6.45 11.48
N VAL A 124 14.05 -5.98 10.31
CA VAL A 124 12.64 -5.70 10.01
C VAL A 124 12.20 -6.67 8.92
N ASP A 125 11.22 -7.52 9.25
CA ASP A 125 10.69 -8.53 8.32
C ASP A 125 9.59 -7.96 7.44
N ILE A 126 8.75 -7.10 8.00
CA ILE A 126 7.61 -6.50 7.30
C ILE A 126 7.64 -5.00 7.52
N LEU A 127 7.72 -4.25 6.42
CA LEU A 127 7.71 -2.79 6.41
C LEU A 127 6.39 -2.31 5.81
N ILE A 128 5.58 -1.59 6.59
CA ILE A 128 4.26 -1.10 6.18
C ILE A 128 4.28 0.42 6.15
N HIS A 129 4.15 0.99 4.97
CA HIS A 129 4.00 2.42 4.78
C HIS A 129 2.51 2.79 4.87
N ALA A 130 2.08 3.30 6.05
CA ALA A 130 0.74 3.80 6.30
C ALA A 130 0.71 5.33 6.53
N ALA A 131 1.87 6.00 6.49
CA ALA A 131 1.96 7.44 6.62
C ALA A 131 1.13 8.11 5.51
N ARG A 132 0.26 9.05 5.92
CA ARG A 132 -0.65 9.81 5.04
C ARG A 132 -1.47 8.98 4.05
N ALA A 133 -1.72 7.70 4.37
CA ALA A 133 -2.62 6.87 3.58
C ALA A 133 -4.04 7.42 3.53
N ILE A 134 -4.41 8.29 4.49
CA ILE A 134 -5.73 8.91 4.62
C ILE A 134 -5.57 10.42 4.73
N PRO A 135 -6.21 11.23 3.84
CA PRO A 135 -6.19 12.68 3.96
C PRO A 135 -6.91 13.12 5.23
N THR A 136 -6.23 13.86 6.10
CA THR A 136 -6.82 14.39 7.34
C THR A 136 -7.88 15.46 7.11
N SER A 137 -7.90 16.14 5.97
CA SER A 137 -9.05 16.88 5.42
C SER A 137 -8.76 17.40 4.02
N ALA A 138 -9.72 17.30 3.10
CA ALA A 138 -9.69 18.02 1.81
C ALA A 138 -9.66 19.55 1.98
N SER A 139 -9.97 20.07 3.17
CA SER A 139 -10.02 21.48 3.51
C SER A 139 -8.64 22.11 3.76
N SER A 140 -7.62 21.36 4.09
CA SER A 140 -6.26 21.89 4.30
C SER A 140 -5.54 22.19 3.00
N TYR A 141 -5.93 21.56 1.89
CA TYR A 141 -5.34 21.80 0.57
C TYR A 141 -5.90 23.06 -0.13
N LEU A 142 -7.09 23.53 0.26
CA LEU A 142 -7.69 24.75 -0.30
C LEU A 142 -7.29 26.03 0.45
N ALA A 143 -6.63 25.93 1.60
CA ALA A 143 -6.09 27.06 2.34
C ALA A 143 -4.62 27.23 1.96
N SER A 144 -4.35 28.06 0.94
CA SER A 144 -3.11 28.81 0.63
C SER A 144 -1.88 28.51 1.53
N ALA A 145 -1.50 27.24 1.70
CA ALA A 145 -0.19 26.88 2.22
C ALA A 145 0.82 27.05 1.09
N PRO A 146 1.99 27.66 1.34
CA PRO A 146 3.02 27.78 0.31
C PRO A 146 3.44 26.39 -0.16
N LEU A 147 3.68 26.23 -1.46
CA LEU A 147 4.14 25.03 -2.16
C LEU A 147 5.44 24.38 -1.60
N THR A 148 5.94 24.84 -0.46
CA THR A 148 7.15 24.35 0.20
C THR A 148 6.96 23.09 1.04
N SER A 149 5.71 22.67 1.31
CA SER A 149 5.36 21.35 1.83
C SER A 149 4.64 20.56 0.74
N GLY A 150 5.26 20.46 -0.42
CA GLY A 150 4.66 19.99 -1.66
C GLY A 150 4.44 18.46 -1.71
N PRO A 151 3.80 17.99 -2.79
CA PRO A 151 3.39 16.60 -3.02
C PRO A 151 4.53 15.57 -2.99
N HIS A 152 5.78 16.02 -2.97
CA HIS A 152 6.97 15.16 -2.97
C HIS A 152 7.32 14.54 -1.61
N ALA A 153 6.74 15.02 -0.50
CA ALA A 153 7.12 14.54 0.83
C ALA A 153 6.76 13.07 1.07
N ASP A 154 5.60 12.62 0.58
CA ASP A 154 5.13 11.23 0.78
C ASP A 154 5.95 10.23 -0.04
N SER A 155 6.28 10.55 -1.27
CA SER A 155 7.10 9.69 -2.13
C SER A 155 8.56 9.67 -1.68
N THR A 156 9.10 10.80 -1.21
CA THR A 156 10.43 10.87 -0.64
C THR A 156 10.51 10.00 0.61
N GLY A 157 9.54 10.09 1.53
CA GLY A 157 9.48 9.28 2.74
C GLY A 157 9.36 7.79 2.45
N LEU A 158 8.48 7.37 1.52
CA LEU A 158 8.36 5.97 1.09
C LEU A 158 9.71 5.44 0.56
N SER A 159 10.36 6.23 -0.30
CA SER A 159 11.64 5.86 -0.90
C SER A 159 12.75 5.77 0.14
N SER A 160 12.91 6.79 0.99
CA SER A 160 13.97 6.87 2.00
C SER A 160 13.86 5.74 3.02
N VAL A 161 12.66 5.51 3.57
CA VAL A 161 12.45 4.42 4.53
C VAL A 161 12.65 3.05 3.86
N THR A 162 12.17 2.87 2.63
CA THR A 162 12.43 1.62 1.89
C THR A 162 13.93 1.41 1.68
N GLN A 163 14.67 2.44 1.28
CA GLN A 163 16.11 2.35 1.05
C GLN A 163 16.90 2.01 2.31
N ALA A 164 16.44 2.47 3.48
CA ALA A 164 17.10 2.20 4.75
C ALA A 164 17.00 0.70 5.16
N PHE A 165 15.91 0.01 4.84
CA PHE A 165 15.69 -1.39 5.26
C PHE A 165 15.87 -2.42 4.13
N LEU A 166 15.68 -2.04 2.88
CA LEU A 166 15.75 -2.95 1.74
C LEU A 166 17.10 -3.71 1.61
N PRO A 167 18.27 -3.11 1.83
CA PRO A 167 19.55 -3.83 1.78
C PRO A 167 19.57 -5.03 2.73
N HIS A 168 19.13 -4.86 3.98
CA HIS A 168 19.06 -5.93 4.97
C HIS A 168 18.06 -7.04 4.59
N MET A 169 16.94 -6.68 3.94
CA MET A 169 16.00 -7.65 3.40
C MET A 169 16.60 -8.44 2.24
N LEU A 170 17.36 -7.77 1.36
CA LEU A 170 18.04 -8.42 0.23
C LEU A 170 19.14 -9.37 0.67
N ASP A 171 19.94 -8.99 1.66
CA ASP A 171 21.03 -9.82 2.20
C ASP A 171 20.50 -11.13 2.79
N ARG A 172 19.31 -11.09 3.39
CA ARG A 172 18.63 -12.28 3.95
C ARG A 172 17.73 -12.99 2.95
N ASP A 173 17.55 -12.40 1.76
CA ASP A 173 16.55 -12.79 0.75
C ASP A 173 15.15 -13.00 1.37
N HIS A 174 14.80 -12.14 2.34
CA HIS A 174 13.55 -12.22 3.09
C HIS A 174 13.07 -10.81 3.48
N GLY A 175 11.81 -10.51 3.18
CA GLY A 175 11.17 -9.26 3.55
C GLY A 175 9.82 -9.08 2.86
N HIS A 176 8.99 -8.20 3.39
CA HIS A 176 7.73 -7.81 2.76
C HIS A 176 7.51 -6.32 2.91
N ILE A 177 7.44 -5.60 1.82
CA ILE A 177 7.23 -4.16 1.78
C ILE A 177 5.80 -3.90 1.34
N VAL A 178 5.05 -3.18 2.16
CA VAL A 178 3.63 -2.88 1.97
C VAL A 178 3.46 -1.36 1.88
N SER A 179 2.74 -0.88 0.89
CA SER A 179 2.38 0.54 0.78
C SER A 179 0.87 0.70 0.72
N LEU A 180 0.32 1.48 1.67
CA LEU A 180 -1.07 1.91 1.65
C LEU A 180 -1.19 3.17 0.80
N SER A 181 -1.97 3.09 -0.26
CA SER A 181 -2.25 4.18 -1.18
C SER A 181 -3.76 4.39 -1.32
N SER A 182 -4.15 5.49 -1.91
CA SER A 182 -5.54 5.78 -2.22
C SER A 182 -5.91 5.28 -3.62
N VAL A 183 -7.18 4.99 -3.81
CA VAL A 183 -7.77 4.77 -5.15
C VAL A 183 -7.57 5.97 -6.08
N SER A 184 -7.39 7.16 -5.52
CA SER A 184 -7.01 8.34 -6.31
C SER A 184 -5.70 8.15 -7.08
N ALA A 185 -4.83 7.24 -6.62
CA ALA A 185 -3.64 6.78 -7.36
C ALA A 185 -4.00 6.01 -8.65
N VAL A 186 -5.23 5.55 -8.81
CA VAL A 186 -5.71 4.83 -9.99
C VAL A 186 -6.57 5.74 -10.87
N ASN A 187 -7.37 6.61 -10.26
CA ASN A 187 -8.47 7.31 -10.90
C ASN A 187 -8.45 8.82 -10.64
N GLY A 188 -7.34 9.50 -10.55
CA GLY A 188 -7.20 10.90 -10.16
C GLY A 188 -8.49 11.72 -10.26
N PRO A 189 -8.96 12.35 -9.20
CA PRO A 189 -10.17 13.20 -9.29
C PRO A 189 -9.90 14.39 -10.21
N ILE A 190 -10.84 14.69 -11.09
CA ILE A 190 -10.75 15.73 -12.13
C ILE A 190 -10.46 17.13 -11.56
N SER A 191 -10.69 17.35 -10.27
CA SER A 191 -10.53 18.65 -9.59
C SER A 191 -9.37 18.72 -8.58
N GLN A 192 -8.51 17.71 -8.50
CA GLN A 192 -7.43 17.62 -7.50
C GLN A 192 -6.16 17.04 -8.15
N GLU A 193 -5.63 17.73 -9.15
CA GLU A 193 -4.47 17.31 -9.92
C GLU A 193 -3.25 17.04 -9.04
N ASP A 194 -3.00 17.88 -8.03
CA ASP A 194 -1.89 17.75 -7.09
C ASP A 194 -2.04 16.48 -6.22
N TYR A 195 -3.25 16.21 -5.72
CA TYR A 195 -3.54 15.03 -4.91
C TYR A 195 -3.43 13.73 -5.71
N ALA A 196 -3.91 13.73 -6.95
CA ALA A 196 -3.79 12.57 -7.83
C ALA A 196 -2.33 12.27 -8.17
N SER A 197 -1.52 13.31 -8.42
CA SER A 197 -0.10 13.20 -8.68
C SER A 197 0.64 12.60 -7.48
N GLU A 198 0.41 13.12 -6.29
CA GLU A 198 0.98 12.63 -5.04
C GLU A 198 0.68 11.15 -4.77
N LYS A 199 -0.54 10.69 -5.04
CA LYS A 199 -0.94 9.30 -4.81
C LYS A 199 -0.56 8.33 -5.94
N HIS A 200 -0.22 8.83 -7.11
CA HIS A 200 0.33 8.02 -8.21
C HIS A 200 1.78 7.57 -7.96
N GLU A 201 2.58 8.39 -7.31
CA GLU A 201 3.99 8.10 -7.03
C GLU A 201 4.21 6.83 -6.21
N PRO A 202 3.53 6.60 -5.05
CA PRO A 202 3.73 5.39 -4.26
C PRO A 202 3.43 4.11 -5.04
N ARG A 203 2.37 4.11 -5.85
CA ARG A 203 2.02 2.94 -6.68
C ARG A 203 3.06 2.69 -7.78
N SER A 204 3.55 3.73 -8.41
CA SER A 204 4.58 3.64 -9.45
C SER A 204 5.90 3.17 -8.87
N PHE A 205 6.29 3.69 -7.70
CA PHE A 205 7.46 3.26 -6.95
C PHE A 205 7.38 1.76 -6.60
N MET A 206 6.30 1.31 -6.00
CA MET A 206 6.11 -0.09 -5.61
C MET A 206 6.12 -1.04 -6.81
N ARG A 207 5.58 -0.61 -7.95
CA ARG A 207 5.61 -1.37 -9.19
C ARG A 207 7.02 -1.48 -9.75
N SER A 208 7.80 -0.41 -9.73
CA SER A 208 9.21 -0.40 -10.14
C SER A 208 10.04 -1.27 -9.22
N LEU A 209 9.92 -1.10 -7.91
CA LEU A 209 10.58 -1.92 -6.90
C LEU A 209 10.31 -3.42 -7.11
N ARG A 210 9.06 -3.79 -7.32
CA ARG A 210 8.70 -5.18 -7.62
C ARG A 210 9.38 -5.70 -8.88
N SER A 211 9.41 -4.90 -9.95
CA SER A 211 10.08 -5.28 -11.19
C SER A 211 11.56 -5.54 -10.99
N ASP A 212 12.22 -4.68 -10.22
CA ASP A 212 13.65 -4.81 -9.90
C ASP A 212 13.93 -6.03 -9.03
N LEU A 213 13.12 -6.29 -8.00
CA LEU A 213 13.22 -7.47 -7.15
C LEU A 213 13.07 -8.77 -7.97
N VAL A 214 12.07 -8.83 -8.84
CA VAL A 214 11.86 -9.96 -9.75
C VAL A 214 13.04 -10.14 -10.70
N SER A 215 13.58 -9.05 -11.27
CA SER A 215 14.73 -9.11 -12.18
C SER A 215 15.99 -9.64 -11.51
N LYS A 216 16.18 -9.34 -10.21
CA LYS A 216 17.28 -9.82 -9.37
C LYS A 216 17.03 -11.23 -8.81
N GLY A 217 15.84 -11.79 -8.99
CA GLY A 217 15.47 -13.11 -8.45
C GLY A 217 15.31 -13.13 -6.94
N SER A 218 15.06 -11.98 -6.31
CA SER A 218 14.89 -11.86 -4.86
C SER A 218 13.54 -12.41 -4.40
N ALA A 219 13.51 -13.02 -3.21
CA ALA A 219 12.30 -13.49 -2.54
C ALA A 219 11.61 -12.38 -1.72
N VAL A 220 12.16 -11.17 -1.66
CA VAL A 220 11.51 -10.00 -1.03
C VAL A 220 10.21 -9.69 -1.77
N LYS A 221 9.12 -9.53 -1.00
CA LYS A 221 7.76 -9.35 -1.50
C LYS A 221 7.33 -7.91 -1.43
N THR A 222 6.34 -7.57 -2.25
CA THR A 222 5.71 -6.25 -2.22
C THR A 222 4.19 -6.37 -2.28
N LEU A 223 3.48 -5.52 -1.53
CA LEU A 223 2.03 -5.36 -1.60
C LEU A 223 1.68 -3.89 -1.75
N THR A 224 0.92 -3.56 -2.78
CA THR A 224 0.33 -2.22 -2.94
C THR A 224 -1.15 -2.28 -2.63
N VAL A 225 -1.59 -1.51 -1.64
CA VAL A 225 -2.99 -1.40 -1.24
C VAL A 225 -3.58 -0.12 -1.83
N CYS A 226 -4.64 -0.25 -2.61
CA CYS A 226 -5.40 0.87 -3.15
C CYS A 226 -6.78 0.85 -2.48
N SER A 227 -6.98 1.68 -1.45
CA SER A 227 -8.24 1.77 -0.73
C SER A 227 -9.03 3.02 -1.12
N TYR A 228 -10.36 2.88 -1.18
CA TYR A 228 -11.26 4.01 -1.23
C TYR A 228 -11.63 4.39 0.21
N TYR A 229 -11.32 5.62 0.58
CA TYR A 229 -11.69 6.17 1.87
C TYR A 229 -12.62 7.37 1.64
N ALA A 230 -13.84 7.29 2.15
CA ALA A 230 -14.75 8.40 2.13
C ALA A 230 -14.55 9.28 3.38
N SER A 231 -14.12 10.51 3.19
CA SER A 231 -14.05 11.51 4.27
C SER A 231 -15.45 11.74 4.88
N ASN A 232 -15.51 11.99 6.20
CA ASN A 232 -16.75 12.36 6.90
C ASN A 232 -17.44 13.64 6.37
N LYS A 233 -16.78 14.40 5.46
CA LYS A 233 -17.33 15.57 4.77
C LYS A 233 -17.63 15.23 3.31
N GLN A 234 -18.51 14.28 3.07
CA GLN A 234 -18.87 13.84 1.73
C GLN A 234 -19.67 14.90 0.96
N SER A 235 -19.25 15.18 -0.26
CA SER A 235 -20.07 15.85 -1.26
C SER A 235 -21.30 15.00 -1.63
N THR A 236 -22.30 15.59 -2.27
CA THR A 236 -23.50 14.85 -2.73
C THR A 236 -23.14 13.71 -3.69
N ALA A 237 -22.11 13.89 -4.51
CA ALA A 237 -21.60 12.88 -5.44
C ALA A 237 -20.90 11.72 -4.71
N GLU A 238 -20.11 12.00 -3.66
CA GLU A 238 -19.48 10.99 -2.82
C GLU A 238 -20.50 10.18 -2.02
N LYS A 239 -21.58 10.82 -1.54
CA LYS A 239 -22.71 10.11 -0.88
C LYS A 239 -23.40 9.15 -1.83
N TRP A 240 -23.58 9.55 -3.09
CA TRP A 240 -24.18 8.68 -4.11
C TRP A 240 -23.21 7.54 -4.47
N ALA A 241 -21.93 7.81 -4.67
CA ALA A 241 -20.91 6.80 -4.92
C ALA A 241 -20.81 5.81 -3.74
N SER A 242 -20.87 6.28 -2.50
CA SER A 242 -20.85 5.44 -1.30
C SER A 242 -22.12 4.62 -1.11
N SER A 243 -23.25 5.03 -1.71
CA SER A 243 -24.50 4.24 -1.70
C SER A 243 -24.46 3.06 -2.69
N ILE A 244 -23.63 3.15 -3.72
CA ILE A 244 -23.45 2.10 -4.74
C ILE A 244 -22.20 1.24 -4.45
N LEU A 245 -21.13 1.89 -3.99
CA LEU A 245 -19.88 1.22 -3.59
C LEU A 245 -19.88 1.12 -2.08
N HIS A 246 -19.84 -0.09 -1.55
CA HIS A 246 -19.63 -0.31 -0.12
C HIS A 246 -18.36 0.45 0.32
N THR A 247 -18.54 1.46 1.19
CA THR A 247 -17.40 2.17 1.78
C THR A 247 -16.84 1.29 2.89
N PRO A 248 -15.60 0.80 2.76
CA PRO A 248 -15.00 -0.06 3.76
C PRO A 248 -14.78 0.70 5.07
N THR A 249 -14.93 0.02 6.19
CA THR A 249 -14.50 0.54 7.50
C THR A 249 -12.98 0.45 7.64
N GLU A 250 -12.41 1.18 8.60
CA GLU A 250 -10.97 1.12 8.88
C GLU A 250 -10.54 -0.28 9.34
N GLU A 251 -11.40 -0.96 10.10
CA GLU A 251 -11.20 -2.35 10.52
C GLU A 251 -11.19 -3.30 9.31
N GLU A 252 -12.15 -3.17 8.39
CA GLU A 252 -12.18 -3.97 7.16
C GLU A 252 -10.92 -3.77 6.30
N ILE A 253 -10.40 -2.54 6.25
CA ILE A 253 -9.14 -2.24 5.55
C ILE A 253 -7.99 -2.96 6.24
N SER A 254 -7.87 -2.84 7.57
CA SER A 254 -6.82 -3.48 8.36
C SER A 254 -6.83 -5.00 8.17
N ASP A 255 -7.98 -5.65 8.33
CA ASP A 255 -8.12 -7.10 8.18
C ASP A 255 -7.73 -7.58 6.78
N LYS A 256 -8.15 -6.87 5.73
CA LYS A 256 -7.80 -7.19 4.35
C LYS A 256 -6.32 -6.99 4.04
N VAL A 257 -5.69 -5.96 4.61
CA VAL A 257 -4.25 -5.73 4.46
C VAL A 257 -3.48 -6.90 5.05
N ILE A 258 -3.78 -7.29 6.29
CA ILE A 258 -3.11 -8.41 6.95
C ILE A 258 -3.35 -9.72 6.19
N ALA A 259 -4.60 -10.02 5.80
CA ALA A 259 -4.90 -11.22 5.02
C ALA A 259 -4.14 -11.24 3.67
N SER A 260 -3.94 -10.07 3.05
CA SER A 260 -3.20 -9.96 1.79
C SER A 260 -1.69 -10.16 1.97
N ILE A 261 -1.11 -9.71 3.08
CA ILE A 261 0.27 -9.99 3.46
C ILE A 261 0.46 -11.52 3.63
N GLU A 262 -0.45 -12.16 4.39
CA GLU A 262 -0.39 -13.58 4.69
C GLU A 262 -0.70 -14.48 3.48
N SER A 263 -1.47 -13.98 2.50
CA SER A 263 -1.75 -14.73 1.26
C SER A 263 -0.78 -14.45 0.11
N GLY A 264 0.17 -13.50 0.28
CA GLY A 264 1.15 -13.15 -0.74
C GLY A 264 0.58 -12.38 -1.93
N GLN A 265 -0.52 -11.64 -1.74
CA GLN A 265 -1.06 -10.76 -2.76
C GLN A 265 -0.06 -9.63 -3.07
N GLN A 266 -0.04 -9.19 -4.33
CA GLN A 266 0.85 -8.11 -4.78
C GLN A 266 0.11 -6.77 -4.93
N GLU A 267 -1.16 -6.81 -5.22
CA GLU A 267 -2.05 -5.64 -5.28
C GLU A 267 -3.38 -5.97 -4.59
N LEU A 268 -3.85 -5.07 -3.75
CA LEU A 268 -5.12 -5.15 -3.05
C LEU A 268 -5.96 -3.91 -3.38
N PHE A 269 -7.17 -4.11 -3.87
CA PHE A 269 -8.16 -3.04 -4.10
C PHE A 269 -9.30 -3.17 -3.09
N ILE A 270 -9.62 -2.08 -2.41
CA ILE A 270 -10.69 -2.05 -1.40
C ILE A 270 -11.64 -0.86 -1.70
N PRO A 271 -12.89 -1.13 -2.12
CA PRO A 271 -13.49 -2.41 -2.47
C PRO A 271 -12.90 -3.03 -3.75
N GLU A 272 -13.06 -4.35 -3.91
CA GLU A 272 -12.44 -5.09 -5.02
C GLU A 272 -12.91 -4.63 -6.42
N SER A 273 -14.12 -4.07 -6.49
CA SER A 273 -14.67 -3.47 -7.72
C SER A 273 -13.78 -2.38 -8.33
N LEU A 274 -12.94 -1.74 -7.53
CA LEU A 274 -12.03 -0.70 -7.98
C LEU A 274 -10.95 -1.19 -8.95
N LYS A 275 -10.63 -2.48 -8.98
CA LYS A 275 -9.73 -3.07 -9.98
C LYS A 275 -10.22 -2.83 -11.42
N TYR A 276 -11.54 -2.69 -11.60
CA TYR A 276 -12.14 -2.44 -12.93
C TYR A 276 -12.05 -0.97 -13.34
N SER A 277 -11.84 -0.05 -12.42
CA SER A 277 -11.69 1.38 -12.73
C SER A 277 -10.47 1.65 -13.63
N ALA A 278 -9.41 0.89 -13.49
CA ALA A 278 -8.24 0.95 -14.38
C ALA A 278 -8.57 0.63 -15.86
N ILE A 279 -9.70 -0.04 -16.12
CA ILE A 279 -10.17 -0.33 -17.47
C ILE A 279 -10.81 0.93 -18.08
N LEU A 280 -11.48 1.75 -17.25
CA LEU A 280 -12.12 2.99 -17.71
C LEU A 280 -11.08 3.98 -18.26
N TYR A 281 -9.87 4.01 -17.71
CA TYR A 281 -8.77 4.85 -18.23
C TYR A 281 -8.25 4.44 -19.60
N LYS A 282 -8.54 3.23 -20.06
CA LYS A 282 -8.19 2.78 -21.42
C LYS A 282 -9.21 3.22 -22.46
N LEU A 283 -10.33 3.77 -22.03
CA LEU A 283 -11.34 4.33 -22.93
C LEU A 283 -10.85 5.66 -23.50
N PRO A 284 -11.30 6.04 -24.71
CA PRO A 284 -11.09 7.39 -25.22
C PRO A 284 -11.58 8.44 -24.21
N ALA A 285 -10.84 9.54 -24.03
CA ALA A 285 -11.10 10.53 -22.98
C ALA A 285 -12.58 11.00 -22.93
N HIS A 286 -13.21 11.23 -24.09
CA HIS A 286 -14.61 11.64 -24.16
C HIS A 286 -15.62 10.59 -23.63
N TRP A 287 -15.29 9.29 -23.70
CA TRP A 287 -16.10 8.21 -23.12
C TRP A 287 -15.92 8.15 -21.61
N TYR A 288 -14.66 8.31 -21.17
CA TYR A 288 -14.33 8.41 -19.76
C TYR A 288 -15.08 9.58 -19.12
N ASP A 289 -14.98 10.78 -19.69
CA ASP A 289 -15.66 11.99 -19.20
C ASP A 289 -17.18 11.84 -19.15
N ALA A 290 -17.79 11.21 -20.18
CA ALA A 290 -19.21 10.96 -20.22
C ALA A 290 -19.64 9.99 -19.09
N ILE A 291 -18.90 8.90 -18.86
CA ILE A 291 -19.18 7.94 -17.80
C ILE A 291 -19.01 8.59 -16.43
N MET A 292 -17.93 9.35 -16.20
CA MET A 292 -17.70 10.04 -14.94
C MET A 292 -18.76 11.10 -14.67
N SER A 293 -19.22 11.79 -15.72
CA SER A 293 -20.35 12.75 -15.60
C SER A 293 -21.67 12.07 -15.24
N ILE A 294 -21.97 10.89 -15.83
CA ILE A 294 -23.17 10.09 -15.49
C ILE A 294 -23.08 9.57 -14.05
N LEU A 295 -21.87 9.17 -13.61
CA LEU A 295 -21.62 8.71 -12.24
C LEU A 295 -21.58 9.85 -11.21
N GLY A 296 -21.74 11.12 -11.64
CA GLY A 296 -21.71 12.29 -10.75
C GLY A 296 -20.32 12.57 -10.16
N ILE A 297 -19.29 11.99 -10.72
CA ILE A 297 -17.89 12.18 -10.33
C ILE A 297 -17.33 13.30 -11.24
N LYS A 298 -17.54 14.56 -10.84
CA LYS A 298 -16.96 15.74 -11.49
C LYS A 298 -15.93 16.36 -10.61
#